data_7087fc6bf4b01a918fc475c99632f099
#
_entry.id   7087fc6bf4b01a918fc475c99632f099
#
_cell.length_a   1.000
_cell.length_b   1.000
_cell.length_c   1.000
_cell.angle_alpha   90.00
_cell.angle_beta   90.00
_cell.angle_gamma   90.00
#
_symmetry.space_group_name_H-M   'P 1'
#
loop_
_entity.id
_entity.type
_entity.pdbx_description
1 polymer ?
#
loop_
_entity_poly.entity_id
_entity_poly.type
_entity_poly.pdbx_seq_one_letter_code
_entity_poly.pdbx_strand_id
1 'polypeptide(L)'
;MRAETNIPSFLESEKRRSSYDYDDLIECAHGQLFGPGNAQLPLPPMLMLDRILEISDSGGAHGKGFIHAELDIHPELWFFQCHFDGDPVMPGCLGLDAMWQLVGFFLAWNGGQGRGRALGAEQVQFTGQVTPDCRLVTYRIDFKRVISRKLTMG
;
A
#
# COMPACT_ATOMS: atom_id res chain seq x y z
N MET A 1 -17.40 25.19 -26.64
CA MET A 1 -17.87 23.93 -26.02
C MET A 1 -16.74 23.39 -25.18
N ARG A 2 -16.81 23.53 -23.86
CA ARG A 2 -15.80 22.97 -22.94
C ARG A 2 -16.18 21.52 -22.72
N ALA A 3 -15.33 20.60 -23.09
CA ALA A 3 -15.47 19.20 -22.70
C ALA A 3 -15.30 19.11 -21.18
N GLU A 4 -16.39 18.85 -20.49
CA GLU A 4 -16.38 18.44 -19.10
C GLU A 4 -15.66 17.08 -19.08
N THR A 5 -14.45 17.07 -18.55
CA THR A 5 -13.75 15.83 -18.20
C THR A 5 -14.53 15.19 -17.07
N ASN A 6 -15.33 14.21 -17.44
CA ASN A 6 -16.00 13.32 -16.50
C ASN A 6 -14.92 12.55 -15.75
N ILE A 7 -14.48 13.07 -14.61
CA ILE A 7 -13.68 12.33 -13.63
C ILE A 7 -14.64 11.23 -13.15
N PRO A 8 -14.31 9.96 -13.32
CA PRO A 8 -15.23 8.90 -12.87
C PRO A 8 -15.57 9.14 -11.41
N SER A 9 -16.84 8.98 -11.07
CA SER A 9 -17.46 9.18 -9.75
C SER A 9 -16.87 8.32 -8.63
N PHE A 10 -15.81 7.61 -8.92
CA PHE A 10 -15.04 6.76 -8.03
C PHE A 10 -14.45 7.51 -6.82
N LEU A 11 -14.27 8.83 -6.93
CA LEU A 11 -13.78 9.69 -5.85
C LEU A 11 -14.91 10.21 -4.95
N GLU A 12 -16.14 9.78 -5.19
CA GLU A 12 -17.25 10.16 -4.33
C GLU A 12 -17.10 9.49 -2.96
N SER A 13 -17.30 10.28 -1.98
CA SER A 13 -17.03 10.23 -0.54
C SER A 13 -17.15 8.88 0.21
N GLU A 14 -17.86 7.90 -0.32
CA GLU A 14 -18.07 6.62 0.37
C GLU A 14 -16.89 5.64 0.28
N LYS A 15 -16.05 5.76 -0.75
CA LYS A 15 -14.88 4.88 -0.96
C LYS A 15 -13.56 5.50 -0.52
N ARG A 16 -13.50 6.83 -0.35
CA ARG A 16 -12.33 7.54 0.16
C ARG A 16 -12.41 7.67 1.68
N ARG A 17 -12.29 6.56 2.37
CA ARG A 17 -12.24 6.51 3.83
C ARG A 17 -10.82 6.79 4.33
N SER A 18 -10.70 7.06 5.62
CA SER A 18 -9.42 7.24 6.29
C SER A 18 -8.81 5.95 6.86
N SER A 19 -9.53 4.83 6.81
CA SER A 19 -9.08 3.51 7.28
C SER A 19 -9.73 2.39 6.46
N TYR A 20 -9.05 1.24 6.42
CA TYR A 20 -9.47 0.06 5.65
C TYR A 20 -9.13 -1.20 6.44
N ASP A 21 -10.09 -2.10 6.55
CA ASP A 21 -9.89 -3.40 7.17
C ASP A 21 -9.42 -4.47 6.15
N TYR A 22 -9.27 -5.70 6.62
CA TYR A 22 -8.75 -6.79 5.78
C TYR A 22 -9.67 -7.09 4.57
N ASP A 23 -10.99 -7.05 4.77
CA ASP A 23 -11.94 -7.33 3.70
C ASP A 23 -11.86 -6.26 2.61
N ASP A 24 -11.69 -5.00 2.98
CA ASP A 24 -11.44 -3.90 2.06
C ASP A 24 -10.15 -4.10 1.25
N LEU A 25 -9.08 -4.59 1.90
CA LEU A 25 -7.82 -4.87 1.21
C LEU A 25 -7.97 -6.02 0.20
N ILE A 26 -8.74 -7.03 0.54
CA ILE A 26 -9.09 -8.13 -0.39
C ILE A 26 -9.95 -7.61 -1.55
N GLU A 27 -10.91 -6.74 -1.29
CA GLU A 27 -11.71 -6.07 -2.33
C GLU A 27 -10.81 -5.27 -3.29
N CYS A 28 -9.81 -4.57 -2.75
CA CYS A 28 -8.78 -3.90 -3.54
C CYS A 28 -7.96 -4.89 -4.37
N ALA A 29 -7.57 -6.03 -3.79
CA ALA A 29 -6.80 -7.06 -4.47
C ALA A 29 -7.57 -7.68 -5.66
N HIS A 30 -8.89 -7.79 -5.55
CA HIS A 30 -9.77 -8.21 -6.66
C HIS A 30 -10.07 -7.10 -7.67
N GLY A 31 -9.55 -5.88 -7.47
CA GLY A 31 -9.75 -4.75 -8.39
C GLY A 31 -11.10 -4.06 -8.26
N GLN A 32 -11.84 -4.32 -7.19
CA GLN A 32 -13.19 -3.80 -6.96
C GLN A 32 -13.18 -2.45 -6.25
N LEU A 33 -12.23 -2.23 -5.32
CA LEU A 33 -12.19 -1.02 -4.51
C LEU A 33 -11.96 0.24 -5.35
N PHE A 34 -10.99 0.23 -6.27
CA PHE A 34 -10.64 1.37 -7.12
C PHE A 34 -11.14 1.23 -8.58
N GLY A 35 -11.83 0.15 -8.88
CA GLY A 35 -12.40 -0.12 -10.19
C GLY A 35 -11.43 -0.70 -11.23
N PRO A 36 -11.97 -1.18 -12.37
CA PRO A 36 -11.20 -1.86 -13.38
C PRO A 36 -10.05 -1.01 -13.94
N GLY A 37 -8.88 -1.62 -14.13
CA GLY A 37 -7.70 -0.97 -14.71
C GLY A 37 -6.91 -0.08 -13.77
N ASN A 38 -7.37 0.12 -12.53
CA ASN A 38 -6.68 0.90 -11.51
C ASN A 38 -5.80 0.03 -10.61
N ALA A 39 -5.15 0.66 -9.62
CA ALA A 39 -4.27 -0.03 -8.71
C ALA A 39 -4.98 -1.16 -7.95
N GLN A 40 -4.27 -2.24 -7.78
CA GLN A 40 -4.68 -3.39 -7.00
C GLN A 40 -3.59 -3.75 -6.00
N LEU A 41 -3.98 -4.21 -4.83
CA LEU A 41 -3.08 -4.92 -3.94
C LEU A 41 -2.86 -6.34 -4.47
N PRO A 42 -1.74 -6.99 -4.13
CA PRO A 42 -1.60 -8.41 -4.42
C PRO A 42 -2.56 -9.22 -3.55
N LEU A 43 -2.95 -10.40 -4.03
CA LEU A 43 -3.66 -11.37 -3.23
C LEU A 43 -2.71 -12.06 -2.23
N PRO A 44 -3.22 -12.62 -1.12
CA PRO A 44 -2.44 -13.52 -0.29
C PRO A 44 -1.83 -14.68 -1.13
N PRO A 45 -0.61 -15.13 -0.86
CA PRO A 45 0.21 -14.78 0.31
C PRO A 45 1.08 -13.53 0.16
N MET A 46 1.06 -12.84 -0.99
CA MET A 46 1.88 -11.64 -1.22
C MET A 46 1.32 -10.35 -0.60
N LEU A 47 0.06 -10.33 -0.18
CA LEU A 47 -0.50 -9.22 0.58
C LEU A 47 0.21 -9.14 1.94
N MET A 48 0.95 -8.06 2.17
CA MET A 48 1.77 -7.87 3.37
C MET A 48 1.14 -6.91 4.37
N LEU A 49 -0.18 -6.83 4.37
CA LEU A 49 -0.97 -5.91 5.19
C LEU A 49 -2.23 -6.62 5.70
N ASP A 50 -2.62 -6.36 6.94
CA ASP A 50 -3.92 -6.78 7.45
C ASP A 50 -4.90 -5.62 7.54
N ARG A 51 -4.41 -4.38 7.69
CA ARG A 51 -5.24 -3.18 7.77
C ARG A 51 -4.46 -1.91 7.51
N ILE A 52 -5.16 -0.90 7.04
CA ILE A 52 -4.70 0.49 7.01
C ILE A 52 -5.44 1.22 8.13
N LEU A 53 -4.69 1.65 9.15
CA LEU A 53 -5.25 2.35 10.30
C LEU A 53 -5.62 3.79 9.98
N GLU A 54 -4.77 4.44 9.20
CA GLU A 54 -4.98 5.84 8.83
C GLU A 54 -4.31 6.16 7.49
N ILE A 55 -5.03 6.88 6.64
CA ILE A 55 -4.54 7.43 5.37
C ILE A 55 -5.06 8.85 5.21
N SER A 56 -4.18 9.78 4.84
CA SER A 56 -4.51 11.19 4.66
C SER A 56 -3.68 11.81 3.54
N ASP A 57 -4.25 12.76 2.81
CA ASP A 57 -3.56 13.60 1.81
C ASP A 57 -2.95 14.87 2.39
N SER A 58 -3.05 15.04 3.70
CA SER A 58 -2.50 16.16 4.46
C SER A 58 -1.80 15.66 5.72
N GLY A 59 -1.04 16.54 6.37
CA GLY A 59 -0.27 16.15 7.55
C GLY A 59 0.95 15.28 7.21
N GLY A 60 1.37 14.46 8.19
CA GLY A 60 2.62 13.71 8.10
C GLY A 60 3.86 14.59 8.23
N ALA A 61 5.04 13.99 8.15
CA ALA A 61 6.32 14.67 8.37
C ALA A 61 6.59 15.83 7.38
N HIS A 62 5.96 15.81 6.22
CA HIS A 62 6.17 16.81 5.17
C HIS A 62 4.90 17.59 4.82
N GLY A 63 3.79 17.39 5.53
CA GLY A 63 2.50 18.06 5.26
C GLY A 63 1.87 17.67 3.91
N LYS A 64 2.28 16.55 3.32
CA LYS A 64 1.85 16.07 1.99
C LYS A 64 1.10 14.75 2.03
N GLY A 65 0.69 14.35 3.23
CA GLY A 65 -0.02 13.11 3.47
C GLY A 65 0.85 12.00 4.04
N PHE A 66 0.17 10.99 4.54
CA PHE A 66 0.80 9.80 5.12
C PHE A 66 -0.13 8.60 5.04
N ILE A 67 0.43 7.44 5.25
CA ILE A 67 -0.31 6.21 5.43
C ILE A 67 0.31 5.40 6.56
N HIS A 68 -0.54 4.83 7.41
CA HIS A 68 -0.19 4.01 8.55
C HIS A 68 -0.93 2.69 8.46
N ALA A 69 -0.21 1.58 8.45
CA ALA A 69 -0.76 0.25 8.26
C ALA A 69 -0.08 -0.78 9.16
N GLU A 70 -0.68 -1.95 9.28
CA GLU A 70 -0.20 -3.02 10.14
C GLU A 70 -0.30 -4.38 9.46
N LEU A 71 0.61 -5.27 9.87
CA LEU A 71 0.60 -6.70 9.60
C LEU A 71 0.72 -7.44 10.94
N ASP A 72 -0.24 -8.28 11.26
CA ASP A 72 -0.17 -9.18 12.43
C ASP A 72 0.86 -10.29 12.16
N ILE A 73 1.72 -10.51 13.12
CA ILE A 73 2.76 -11.54 13.02
C ILE A 73 2.36 -12.73 13.88
N HIS A 74 2.41 -13.90 13.29
CA HIS A 74 2.22 -15.18 13.97
C HIS A 74 3.13 -16.25 13.35
N PRO A 75 3.50 -17.30 14.12
CA PRO A 75 4.50 -18.29 13.68
C PRO A 75 4.16 -19.05 12.41
N GLU A 76 2.86 -19.12 12.05
CA GLU A 76 2.38 -19.87 10.89
C GLU A 76 2.47 -19.09 9.57
N LEU A 77 2.92 -17.84 9.58
CA LEU A 77 3.12 -17.06 8.36
C LEU A 77 4.09 -17.79 7.41
N TRP A 78 3.71 -17.84 6.15
CA TRP A 78 4.37 -18.67 5.13
C TRP A 78 5.87 -18.44 5.02
N PHE A 79 6.34 -17.22 5.17
CA PHE A 79 7.76 -16.89 5.05
C PHE A 79 8.61 -17.46 6.20
N PHE A 80 8.05 -17.68 7.38
CA PHE A 80 8.75 -18.34 8.47
C PHE A 80 8.96 -19.83 8.24
N GLN A 81 8.16 -20.45 7.34
CA GLN A 81 8.30 -21.86 7.00
C GLN A 81 9.48 -22.14 6.05
N CYS A 82 9.99 -21.10 5.39
CA CYS A 82 11.02 -21.25 4.35
C CYS A 82 12.22 -20.30 4.48
N HIS A 83 12.15 -19.33 5.36
CA HIS A 83 13.19 -18.33 5.48
C HIS A 83 13.58 -18.11 6.95
N PHE A 84 14.49 -18.90 7.51
CA PHE A 84 15.21 -20.06 6.97
C PHE A 84 14.88 -21.31 7.78
N ASP A 85 15.23 -22.51 7.28
CA ASP A 85 15.10 -23.75 8.05
C ASP A 85 15.95 -23.69 9.33
N GLY A 86 15.27 -23.80 10.50
CA GLY A 86 15.91 -23.67 11.81
C GLY A 86 16.25 -22.22 12.23
N ASP A 87 16.00 -21.22 11.39
CA ASP A 87 16.26 -19.81 11.68
C ASP A 87 15.17 -18.91 11.04
N PRO A 88 13.93 -18.94 11.56
CA PRO A 88 12.81 -18.23 10.96
C PRO A 88 12.92 -16.72 11.19
N VAL A 89 12.96 -15.98 10.09
CA VAL A 89 12.96 -14.51 10.07
C VAL A 89 12.19 -14.02 8.85
N MET A 90 11.41 -12.95 9.01
CA MET A 90 10.74 -12.31 7.88
C MET A 90 11.77 -11.73 6.90
N PRO A 91 11.69 -12.08 5.60
CA PRO A 91 12.54 -11.43 4.60
C PRO A 91 12.35 -9.91 4.61
N GLY A 92 13.43 -9.15 4.73
CA GLY A 92 13.34 -7.68 4.73
C GLY A 92 12.74 -7.11 3.44
N CYS A 93 12.93 -7.80 2.31
CA CYS A 93 12.32 -7.43 1.03
C CYS A 93 10.78 -7.45 1.07
N LEU A 94 10.15 -8.28 1.91
CA LEU A 94 8.69 -8.28 2.07
C LEU A 94 8.19 -7.03 2.79
N GLY A 95 8.94 -6.51 3.76
CA GLY A 95 8.65 -5.23 4.38
C GLY A 95 8.76 -4.06 3.39
N LEU A 96 9.77 -4.09 2.52
CA LEU A 96 9.89 -3.11 1.44
C LEU A 96 8.75 -3.23 0.44
N ASP A 97 8.35 -4.45 0.07
CA ASP A 97 7.22 -4.68 -0.82
C ASP A 97 5.89 -4.16 -0.20
N ALA A 98 5.68 -4.36 1.10
CA ALA A 98 4.56 -3.78 1.81
C ALA A 98 4.51 -2.24 1.67
N MET A 99 5.66 -1.57 1.74
CA MET A 99 5.74 -0.12 1.53
C MET A 99 5.33 0.25 0.10
N TRP A 100 5.74 -0.51 -0.91
CA TRP A 100 5.30 -0.29 -2.30
C TRP A 100 3.80 -0.57 -2.50
N GLN A 101 3.25 -1.59 -1.84
CA GLN A 101 1.81 -1.87 -1.83
C GLN A 101 1.04 -0.66 -1.29
N LEU A 102 1.50 -0.08 -0.18
CA LEU A 102 0.90 1.11 0.43
C LEU A 102 1.03 2.36 -0.45
N VAL A 103 2.16 2.58 -1.11
CA VAL A 103 2.33 3.68 -2.07
C VAL A 103 1.36 3.54 -3.24
N GLY A 104 1.22 2.33 -3.78
CA GLY A 104 0.25 2.05 -4.85
C GLY A 104 -1.19 2.31 -4.42
N PHE A 105 -1.54 1.87 -3.23
CA PHE A 105 -2.86 2.12 -2.63
C PHE A 105 -3.11 3.63 -2.46
N PHE A 106 -2.16 4.36 -1.87
CA PHE A 106 -2.27 5.80 -1.66
C PHE A 106 -2.47 6.56 -2.97
N LEU A 107 -1.73 6.22 -4.02
CA LEU A 107 -1.86 6.89 -5.31
C LEU A 107 -3.26 6.74 -5.91
N ALA A 108 -3.85 5.54 -5.85
CA ALA A 108 -5.22 5.30 -6.30
C ALA A 108 -6.24 6.00 -5.39
N TRP A 109 -6.07 5.88 -4.08
CA TRP A 109 -6.91 6.55 -3.07
C TRP A 109 -6.91 8.07 -3.27
N ASN A 110 -5.77 8.65 -3.67
CA ASN A 110 -5.61 10.08 -3.96
C ASN A 110 -6.01 10.46 -5.39
N GLY A 111 -6.74 9.63 -6.10
CA GLY A 111 -7.31 9.92 -7.41
C GLY A 111 -6.44 9.54 -8.61
N GLY A 112 -5.33 8.88 -8.39
CA GLY A 112 -4.50 8.35 -9.46
C GLY A 112 -5.24 7.24 -10.23
N GLN A 113 -5.13 7.28 -11.56
CA GLN A 113 -5.69 6.28 -12.46
C GLN A 113 -4.59 5.38 -13.03
N GLY A 114 -4.96 4.15 -13.36
CA GLY A 114 -4.05 3.18 -13.96
C GLY A 114 -3.28 2.36 -12.92
N ARG A 115 -2.42 1.49 -13.41
CA ARG A 115 -1.61 0.58 -12.60
C ARG A 115 -0.21 1.12 -12.42
N GLY A 116 0.18 1.36 -11.17
CA GLY A 116 1.54 1.76 -10.81
C GLY A 116 2.55 0.63 -10.93
N ARG A 117 3.81 1.02 -11.09
CA ARG A 117 4.97 0.12 -10.96
C ARG A 117 6.04 0.84 -10.16
N ALA A 118 6.63 0.14 -9.19
CA ALA A 118 7.78 0.65 -8.45
C ALA A 118 8.95 0.80 -9.41
N LEU A 119 9.61 1.96 -9.38
CA LEU A 119 10.77 2.25 -10.24
C LEU A 119 12.08 2.12 -9.48
N GLY A 120 12.06 2.19 -8.15
CA GLY A 120 13.27 2.07 -7.34
C GLY A 120 13.08 2.57 -5.93
N ALA A 121 14.11 2.40 -5.13
CA ALA A 121 14.30 2.96 -3.81
C ALA A 121 15.71 3.54 -3.72
N GLU A 122 15.85 4.71 -3.11
CA GLU A 122 17.15 5.38 -3.01
C GLU A 122 18.01 4.79 -1.90
N GLN A 123 17.40 4.56 -0.74
CA GLN A 123 18.09 4.05 0.43
C GLN A 123 17.23 3.07 1.18
N VAL A 124 17.74 1.86 1.39
CA VAL A 124 17.08 0.82 2.18
C VAL A 124 18.03 0.39 3.28
N GLN A 125 17.55 0.42 4.53
CA GLN A 125 18.29 -0.06 5.69
C GLN A 125 17.41 -1.00 6.50
N PHE A 126 17.99 -2.10 6.94
CA PHE A 126 17.37 -3.02 7.89
C PHE A 126 18.17 -2.97 9.19
N THR A 127 17.55 -2.51 10.26
CA THR A 127 18.19 -2.31 11.56
C THR A 127 17.79 -3.32 12.60
N GLY A 128 16.86 -4.21 12.27
CA GLY A 128 16.34 -5.24 13.15
C GLY A 128 15.79 -6.43 12.38
N GLN A 129 15.24 -7.38 13.11
CA GLN A 129 14.65 -8.61 12.58
C GLN A 129 13.19 -8.72 13.04
N VAL A 130 12.34 -9.29 12.19
CA VAL A 130 10.99 -9.71 12.55
C VAL A 130 11.00 -11.22 12.66
N THR A 131 10.86 -11.72 13.86
CA THR A 131 10.90 -13.14 14.21
C THR A 131 9.50 -13.65 14.59
N PRO A 132 9.25 -14.96 14.68
CA PRO A 132 7.92 -15.51 14.98
C PRO A 132 7.34 -15.11 16.33
N ASP A 133 8.15 -14.63 17.27
CA ASP A 133 7.74 -14.13 18.57
C ASP A 133 7.30 -12.65 18.55
N CYS A 134 7.55 -11.94 17.46
CA CYS A 134 6.93 -10.64 17.22
C CYS A 134 5.40 -10.79 17.09
N ARG A 135 4.68 -9.73 17.39
CA ARG A 135 3.21 -9.72 17.32
C ARG A 135 2.68 -8.86 16.17
N LEU A 136 3.45 -7.84 15.81
CA LEU A 136 2.98 -6.79 14.92
C LEU A 136 4.14 -6.15 14.17
N VAL A 137 3.94 -5.91 12.89
CA VAL A 137 4.76 -4.98 12.10
C VAL A 137 3.90 -3.77 11.76
N THR A 138 4.43 -2.60 12.04
CA THR A 138 3.79 -1.32 11.72
C THR A 138 4.51 -0.69 10.55
N TYR A 139 3.75 -0.27 9.55
CA TYR A 139 4.25 0.46 8.39
C TYR A 139 3.81 1.91 8.46
N ARG A 140 4.76 2.82 8.27
CA ARG A 140 4.45 4.24 8.12
C ARG A 140 5.16 4.83 6.92
N ILE A 141 4.41 5.55 6.10
CA ILE A 141 4.93 6.30 4.97
C ILE A 141 4.50 7.75 5.12
N ASP A 142 5.45 8.67 5.05
CA ASP A 142 5.20 10.10 4.99
C ASP A 142 5.59 10.61 3.61
N PHE A 143 4.62 11.15 2.88
CA PHE A 143 4.82 11.59 1.50
C PHE A 143 5.50 12.94 1.44
N LYS A 144 6.68 12.98 0.83
CA LYS A 144 7.42 14.22 0.61
C LYS A 144 6.97 14.95 -0.64
N ARG A 145 6.60 14.20 -1.68
CA ARG A 145 6.21 14.74 -2.97
C ARG A 145 5.36 13.74 -3.75
N VAL A 146 4.22 14.20 -4.24
CA VAL A 146 3.37 13.45 -5.17
C VAL A 146 3.26 14.28 -6.44
N ILE A 147 3.62 13.69 -7.59
CA ILE A 147 3.55 14.35 -8.89
C ILE A 147 2.63 13.53 -9.78
N SER A 148 1.54 14.15 -10.20
CA SER A 148 0.68 13.62 -11.25
C SER A 148 0.94 14.41 -12.55
N ARG A 149 1.40 13.71 -13.60
CA ARG A 149 1.52 14.29 -14.94
C ARG A 149 0.56 13.57 -15.86
N LYS A 150 -0.35 14.30 -16.49
CA LYS A 150 -1.07 13.76 -17.66
C LYS A 150 -0.09 13.67 -18.81
N LEU A 151 0.21 12.47 -19.28
CA LEU A 151 0.85 12.30 -20.58
C LEU A 151 -0.23 12.58 -21.63
N THR A 152 -0.15 13.73 -22.29
CA THR A 152 -0.86 13.97 -23.55
C THR A 152 0.01 13.39 -24.65
N MET A 153 -0.39 12.26 -25.20
CA MET A 153 0.17 11.81 -26.45
C MET A 153 -0.44 12.69 -27.55
N GLY A 154 0.40 13.49 -28.17
CA GLY A 154 0.09 14.21 -29.40
C GLY A 154 0.23 13.32 -30.62
#